data_be3a711fcec800292e22afe81e6642fe
#
_entry.id   be3a711fcec800292e22afe81e6642fe
#
_cell.length_a   1.000
_cell.length_b   1.000
_cell.length_c   1.000
_cell.angle_alpha   90.00
_cell.angle_beta   90.00
_cell.angle_gamma   90.00
#
_symmetry.space_group_name_H-M   'P 1'
#
loop_
_entity.id
_entity.type
_entity.pdbx_description
1 polymer ?
#
loop_
_entity_poly.entity_id
_entity_poly.type
_entity_poly.pdbx_seq_one_letter_code
_entity_poly.pdbx_strand_id
1 'polypeptide(L)'
;VKDPVITSSKQESLLQRRKKWAFRRILSALQFRLFLDYKRIWQFKASKKARKLAKSRRFDVVLSSYGHLSSHRIAYRLHRKTPFYWIADMRDEMSKWPWLLPINSRRLLFYERRILKDADLILSVSAPLVEDFKQIGGGIDKVIEITNGYDYEEVHDVSFQPVYTMAFIGHFYNSITPDKWFGAFSELVAEGALPSDSRILIIGNTSPLAVPENIRQNVFQIRQVDHDEAIRKSLETDTLVVVHPKGRKGVYTGKLFDYLATNKPILAICDPDDLIADLLKETRAGFTADETDNEQVKRMLLRCYSIWKNKEVLPRDWDKIRQYSRKNQVGRLLEYLAGQEALKQH
;
A
#
# COMPACT_ATOMS: atom_id res chain seq x y z
N VAL A 1 17.56 -45.62 -19.44
CA VAL A 1 17.26 -44.63 -18.41
C VAL A 1 15.77 -44.40 -18.45
N LYS A 2 15.02 -44.87 -17.43
CA LYS A 2 13.56 -44.77 -17.38
C LYS A 2 13.20 -43.39 -16.76
N ASP A 3 12.41 -42.61 -17.50
CA ASP A 3 11.83 -41.37 -16.98
C ASP A 3 10.91 -41.66 -15.78
N PRO A 4 10.93 -40.81 -14.72
CA PRO A 4 10.03 -40.98 -13.60
C PRO A 4 8.61 -40.56 -14.00
N VAL A 5 7.68 -41.49 -13.88
CA VAL A 5 6.24 -41.26 -14.03
C VAL A 5 5.78 -40.24 -12.97
N ILE A 6 5.43 -39.04 -13.41
CA ILE A 6 4.79 -38.04 -12.58
C ILE A 6 3.37 -38.54 -12.28
N THR A 7 3.16 -39.02 -11.06
CA THR A 7 1.87 -39.42 -10.55
C THR A 7 0.93 -38.22 -10.53
N SER A 8 -0.20 -38.35 -11.23
CA SER A 8 -1.27 -37.39 -11.36
C SER A 8 -1.79 -36.94 -9.99
N SER A 9 -1.43 -35.74 -9.56
CA SER A 9 -2.15 -35.05 -8.48
C SER A 9 -3.60 -34.84 -8.94
N LYS A 10 -4.56 -35.34 -8.18
CA LYS A 10 -6.00 -35.22 -8.45
C LYS A 10 -6.35 -33.77 -8.80
N GLN A 11 -6.65 -33.50 -10.06
CA GLN A 11 -7.21 -32.22 -10.49
C GLN A 11 -8.55 -32.02 -9.80
N GLU A 12 -8.58 -31.14 -8.78
CA GLU A 12 -9.84 -30.71 -8.19
C GLU A 12 -10.72 -30.07 -9.26
N SER A 13 -11.95 -30.54 -9.41
CA SER A 13 -12.88 -29.97 -10.38
C SER A 13 -13.14 -28.48 -10.09
N LEU A 14 -13.34 -27.69 -11.12
CA LEU A 14 -13.66 -26.24 -11.00
C LEU A 14 -14.85 -26.00 -10.04
N LEU A 15 -15.81 -26.90 -10.01
CA LEU A 15 -16.96 -26.89 -9.10
C LEU A 15 -16.55 -27.10 -7.64
N GLN A 16 -15.60 -27.98 -7.35
CA GLN A 16 -15.09 -28.19 -6.00
C GLN A 16 -14.27 -27.00 -5.51
N ARG A 17 -13.47 -26.38 -6.38
CA ARG A 17 -12.75 -25.13 -6.09
C ARG A 17 -13.70 -23.98 -5.79
N ARG A 18 -14.77 -23.81 -6.57
CA ARG A 18 -15.83 -22.81 -6.36
C ARG A 18 -16.58 -23.03 -5.03
N LYS A 19 -16.97 -24.28 -4.71
CA LYS A 19 -17.62 -24.62 -3.43
C LYS A 19 -16.70 -24.36 -2.24
N LYS A 20 -15.43 -24.76 -2.29
CA LYS A 20 -14.44 -24.48 -1.24
C LYS A 20 -14.21 -22.96 -1.07
N TRP A 21 -14.17 -22.21 -2.16
CA TRP A 21 -14.01 -20.75 -2.12
C TRP A 21 -15.24 -20.06 -1.50
N ALA A 22 -16.45 -20.44 -1.92
CA ALA A 22 -17.68 -19.91 -1.34
C ALA A 22 -17.81 -20.24 0.15
N PHE A 23 -17.52 -21.47 0.57
CA PHE A 23 -17.51 -21.89 1.97
C PHE A 23 -16.49 -21.08 2.78
N ARG A 24 -15.26 -20.90 2.26
CA ARG A 24 -14.24 -20.06 2.92
C ARG A 24 -14.70 -18.61 3.08
N ARG A 25 -15.37 -18.03 2.08
CA ARG A 25 -15.92 -16.66 2.17
C ARG A 25 -16.99 -16.55 3.26
N ILE A 26 -17.93 -17.50 3.31
CA ILE A 26 -18.99 -17.53 4.33
C ILE A 26 -18.37 -17.68 5.72
N LEU A 27 -17.45 -18.62 5.89
CA LEU A 27 -16.76 -18.83 7.17
C LEU A 27 -15.97 -17.59 7.60
N SER A 28 -15.26 -16.95 6.67
CA SER A 28 -14.52 -15.71 6.93
C SER A 28 -15.45 -14.56 7.32
N ALA A 29 -16.59 -14.39 6.63
CA ALA A 29 -17.57 -13.38 6.97
C ALA A 29 -18.18 -13.63 8.37
N LEU A 30 -18.46 -14.89 8.70
CA LEU A 30 -18.95 -15.27 10.02
C LEU A 30 -17.90 -15.03 11.11
N GLN A 31 -16.65 -15.40 10.86
CA GLN A 31 -15.54 -15.13 11.78
C GLN A 31 -15.36 -13.62 12.01
N PHE A 32 -15.42 -12.81 10.95
CA PHE A 32 -15.32 -11.37 11.09
C PHE A 32 -16.50 -10.80 11.87
N ARG A 33 -17.73 -11.21 11.57
CA ARG A 33 -18.93 -10.76 12.28
C ARG A 33 -18.89 -11.08 13.78
N LEU A 34 -18.38 -12.27 14.16
CA LEU A 34 -18.30 -12.69 15.55
C LEU A 34 -17.08 -12.10 16.27
N PHE A 35 -15.93 -12.08 15.64
CA PHE A 35 -14.64 -11.82 16.30
C PHE A 35 -13.94 -10.55 15.82
N LEU A 36 -14.44 -9.87 14.78
CA LEU A 36 -13.82 -8.71 14.11
C LEU A 36 -12.44 -9.02 13.52
N ASP A 37 -12.18 -10.29 13.23
CA ASP A 37 -10.89 -10.75 12.73
C ASP A 37 -11.02 -12.12 12.07
N TYR A 38 -10.35 -12.28 10.94
CA TYR A 38 -10.29 -13.55 10.19
C TYR A 38 -9.22 -14.50 10.72
N LYS A 39 -8.36 -14.06 11.65
CA LYS A 39 -7.17 -14.79 12.12
C LYS A 39 -7.31 -15.34 13.53
N ARG A 40 -8.53 -15.69 13.96
CA ARG A 40 -8.82 -16.14 15.33
C ARG A 40 -7.98 -17.34 15.79
N ILE A 41 -7.83 -18.35 14.92
CA ILE A 41 -7.03 -19.56 15.24
C ILE A 41 -5.55 -19.20 15.38
N TRP A 42 -5.05 -18.37 14.46
CA TRP A 42 -3.69 -17.84 14.53
C TRP A 42 -3.49 -17.03 15.82
N GLN A 43 -4.40 -16.13 16.15
CA GLN A 43 -4.35 -15.34 17.38
C GLN A 43 -4.18 -16.22 18.64
N PHE A 44 -4.92 -17.33 18.71
CA PHE A 44 -4.82 -18.24 19.84
C PHE A 44 -3.43 -18.90 19.95
N LYS A 45 -2.94 -19.47 18.84
CA LYS A 45 -1.61 -20.08 18.78
C LYS A 45 -0.49 -19.06 19.06
N ALA A 46 -0.56 -17.90 18.43
CA ALA A 46 0.41 -16.80 18.61
C ALA A 46 0.40 -16.27 20.06
N SER A 47 -0.78 -16.10 20.68
CA SER A 47 -0.89 -15.71 22.09
C SER A 47 -0.25 -16.72 23.05
N LYS A 48 -0.37 -18.03 22.76
CA LYS A 48 0.28 -19.07 23.54
C LYS A 48 1.81 -19.02 23.42
N LYS A 49 2.32 -18.85 22.20
CA LYS A 49 3.74 -18.71 21.91
C LYS A 49 4.31 -17.45 22.57
N ALA A 50 3.65 -16.30 22.38
CA ALA A 50 4.06 -15.03 22.94
C ALA A 50 4.14 -15.06 24.48
N ARG A 51 3.15 -15.64 25.16
CA ARG A 51 3.20 -15.84 26.61
C ARG A 51 4.35 -16.74 27.07
N LYS A 52 4.66 -17.80 26.30
CA LYS A 52 5.79 -18.67 26.61
C LYS A 52 7.12 -17.89 26.49
N LEU A 53 7.28 -17.11 25.43
CA LEU A 53 8.46 -16.26 25.22
C LEU A 53 8.62 -15.22 26.33
N ALA A 54 7.55 -14.51 26.68
CA ALA A 54 7.57 -13.49 27.73
C ALA A 54 7.86 -14.04 29.15
N LYS A 55 7.66 -15.36 29.36
CA LYS A 55 8.08 -16.02 30.60
C LYS A 55 9.55 -16.44 30.60
N SER A 56 10.14 -16.68 29.43
CA SER A 56 11.49 -17.18 29.29
C SER A 56 12.52 -16.09 28.97
N ARG A 57 12.05 -14.90 28.55
CA ARG A 57 12.89 -13.75 28.18
C ARG A 57 12.22 -12.46 28.55
N ARG A 58 12.99 -11.48 29.00
CA ARG A 58 12.53 -10.11 29.14
C ARG A 58 12.59 -9.43 27.77
N PHE A 59 11.61 -8.62 27.49
CA PHE A 59 11.55 -7.73 26.32
C PHE A 59 11.34 -6.31 26.83
N ASP A 60 12.20 -5.38 26.43
CA ASP A 60 12.07 -3.99 26.80
C ASP A 60 11.02 -3.29 25.92
N VAL A 61 10.96 -3.68 24.63
CA VAL A 61 10.01 -3.15 23.65
C VAL A 61 9.27 -4.26 22.93
N VAL A 62 7.97 -4.10 22.73
CA VAL A 62 7.13 -4.98 21.91
C VAL A 62 6.40 -4.14 20.88
N LEU A 63 6.64 -4.41 19.60
CA LEU A 63 5.93 -3.78 18.49
C LEU A 63 4.81 -4.70 18.00
N SER A 64 3.61 -4.15 17.85
CA SER A 64 2.49 -4.79 17.17
C SER A 64 2.06 -3.96 15.97
N SER A 65 1.94 -4.58 14.78
CA SER A 65 1.54 -3.88 13.56
C SER A 65 0.16 -4.33 13.09
N TYR A 66 -0.61 -3.37 12.58
CA TYR A 66 -1.94 -3.61 12.03
C TYR A 66 -1.84 -4.27 10.64
N GLY A 67 -2.48 -5.30 10.47
CA GLY A 67 -2.91 -6.03 9.28
C GLY A 67 -4.15 -6.81 9.68
N HIS A 68 -4.25 -7.06 11.00
CA HIS A 68 -5.42 -7.67 11.66
C HIS A 68 -5.43 -7.27 13.13
N LEU A 69 -6.61 -7.02 13.67
CA LEU A 69 -6.79 -6.67 15.10
C LEU A 69 -6.13 -7.68 16.06
N SER A 70 -5.93 -8.92 15.63
CA SER A 70 -5.28 -9.99 16.41
C SER A 70 -3.90 -9.62 16.92
N SER A 71 -3.06 -8.92 16.14
CA SER A 71 -1.69 -8.54 16.55
C SER A 71 -1.74 -7.62 17.76
N HIS A 72 -2.53 -6.56 17.69
CA HIS A 72 -2.72 -5.63 18.81
C HIS A 72 -3.40 -6.29 20.03
N ARG A 73 -4.37 -7.19 19.81
CA ARG A 73 -4.98 -7.96 20.92
C ARG A 73 -3.97 -8.83 21.66
N ILE A 74 -2.99 -9.38 20.96
CA ILE A 74 -1.92 -10.19 21.58
C ILE A 74 -1.05 -9.28 22.44
N ALA A 75 -0.55 -8.19 21.87
CA ALA A 75 0.28 -7.22 22.56
C ALA A 75 -0.43 -6.63 23.78
N TYR A 76 -1.68 -6.17 23.62
CA TYR A 76 -2.54 -5.68 24.71
C TYR A 76 -2.64 -6.65 25.89
N ARG A 77 -2.90 -7.94 25.60
CA ARG A 77 -3.03 -8.96 26.67
C ARG A 77 -1.72 -9.29 27.35
N LEU A 78 -0.61 -9.18 26.63
CA LEU A 78 0.72 -9.34 27.19
C LEU A 78 1.09 -8.15 28.05
N HIS A 79 0.92 -6.94 27.56
CA HIS A 79 1.25 -5.68 28.25
C HIS A 79 0.59 -5.58 29.63
N ARG A 80 -0.65 -6.05 29.75
CA ARG A 80 -1.34 -6.12 31.06
C ARG A 80 -0.77 -7.12 32.06
N LYS A 81 0.17 -7.97 31.66
CA LYS A 81 0.72 -9.06 32.51
C LYS A 81 2.22 -9.06 32.61
N THR A 82 2.89 -8.34 31.75
CA THR A 82 4.34 -8.31 31.61
C THR A 82 4.76 -6.88 31.28
N PRO A 83 5.68 -6.25 32.06
CA PRO A 83 6.15 -4.92 31.78
C PRO A 83 6.99 -4.91 30.51
N PHE A 84 6.70 -4.02 29.59
CA PHE A 84 7.46 -3.67 28.41
C PHE A 84 6.87 -2.40 27.78
N TYR A 85 7.67 -1.67 27.04
CA TYR A 85 7.20 -0.53 26.25
C TYR A 85 6.45 -1.01 25.01
N TRP A 86 5.15 -0.73 24.90
CA TRP A 86 4.32 -1.21 23.80
C TRP A 86 4.17 -0.17 22.70
N ILE A 87 4.71 -0.46 21.51
CA ILE A 87 4.51 0.32 20.29
C ILE A 87 3.39 -0.33 19.47
N ALA A 88 2.32 0.42 19.19
CA ALA A 88 1.25 -0.02 18.31
C ALA A 88 1.33 0.73 16.97
N ASP A 89 1.70 0.02 15.90
CA ASP A 89 1.76 0.51 14.53
C ASP A 89 0.37 0.42 13.88
N MET A 90 -0.34 1.57 13.87
CA MET A 90 -1.70 1.74 13.38
C MET A 90 -1.66 2.24 11.94
N ARG A 91 -1.57 1.32 10.99
CA ARG A 91 -1.38 1.67 9.56
C ARG A 91 -2.65 2.17 8.88
N ASP A 92 -3.81 1.76 9.36
CA ASP A 92 -5.13 2.13 8.86
C ASP A 92 -6.09 2.27 10.04
N GLU A 93 -7.12 3.11 9.88
CA GLU A 93 -8.23 3.19 10.81
C GLU A 93 -9.09 1.92 10.74
N MET A 94 -9.21 1.21 11.85
CA MET A 94 -10.00 -0.04 11.89
C MET A 94 -11.49 0.21 11.82
N SER A 95 -11.97 1.30 12.39
CA SER A 95 -13.39 1.57 12.62
C SER A 95 -14.08 2.32 11.48
N LYS A 96 -13.33 2.98 10.59
CA LYS A 96 -13.87 3.87 9.56
C LYS A 96 -13.97 3.26 8.15
N TRP A 97 -13.76 1.96 8.00
CA TRP A 97 -13.86 1.34 6.67
C TRP A 97 -15.28 1.43 6.10
N PRO A 98 -15.47 1.94 4.88
CA PRO A 98 -16.80 2.25 4.32
C PRO A 98 -17.77 1.06 4.20
N TRP A 99 -17.22 -0.16 4.10
CA TRP A 99 -18.01 -1.40 3.96
C TRP A 99 -18.33 -2.10 5.29
N LEU A 100 -17.99 -1.48 6.41
CA LEU A 100 -18.31 -2.04 7.72
C LEU A 100 -19.78 -1.86 8.06
N LEU A 101 -20.40 -2.90 8.61
CA LEU A 101 -21.68 -2.75 9.28
C LEU A 101 -21.51 -1.84 10.52
N PRO A 102 -22.49 -0.95 10.81
CA PRO A 102 -22.40 -0.01 11.94
C PRO A 102 -22.05 -0.67 13.28
N ILE A 103 -22.57 -1.86 13.54
CA ILE A 103 -22.25 -2.62 14.75
C ILE A 103 -20.78 -3.04 14.81
N ASN A 104 -20.19 -3.43 13.68
CA ASN A 104 -18.78 -3.82 13.62
C ASN A 104 -17.87 -2.59 13.73
N SER A 105 -18.25 -1.48 13.11
CA SER A 105 -17.56 -0.20 13.25
C SER A 105 -17.48 0.24 14.72
N ARG A 106 -18.61 0.24 15.46
CA ARG A 106 -18.65 0.58 16.90
C ARG A 106 -17.78 -0.36 17.74
N ARG A 107 -17.79 -1.66 17.43
CA ARG A 107 -16.98 -2.66 18.14
C ARG A 107 -15.49 -2.49 17.85
N LEU A 108 -15.11 -2.18 16.60
CA LEU A 108 -13.73 -1.89 16.23
C LEU A 108 -13.26 -0.59 16.89
N LEU A 109 -14.07 0.48 16.89
CA LEU A 109 -13.78 1.73 17.57
C LEU A 109 -13.51 1.52 19.07
N PHE A 110 -14.23 0.63 19.72
CA PHE A 110 -13.97 0.28 21.12
C PHE A 110 -12.57 -0.33 21.33
N TYR A 111 -12.14 -1.24 20.42
CA TYR A 111 -10.78 -1.81 20.50
C TYR A 111 -9.71 -0.78 20.11
N GLU A 112 -9.98 0.02 19.11
CA GLU A 112 -9.10 1.11 18.66
C GLU A 112 -8.81 2.09 19.79
N ARG A 113 -9.83 2.59 20.47
CA ARG A 113 -9.69 3.44 21.66
C ARG A 113 -8.90 2.77 22.78
N ARG A 114 -9.07 1.48 23.00
CA ARG A 114 -8.28 0.74 24.00
C ARG A 114 -6.81 0.63 23.65
N ILE A 115 -6.49 0.37 22.39
CA ILE A 115 -5.12 0.32 21.90
C ILE A 115 -4.49 1.69 22.05
N LEU A 116 -5.16 2.74 21.58
CA LEU A 116 -4.70 4.12 21.69
C LEU A 116 -4.48 4.56 23.14
N LYS A 117 -5.33 4.11 24.07
CA LYS A 117 -5.18 4.42 25.49
C LYS A 117 -4.00 3.69 26.12
N ASP A 118 -3.87 2.39 25.88
CA ASP A 118 -3.02 1.50 26.68
C ASP A 118 -1.62 1.26 26.08
N ALA A 119 -1.40 1.51 24.77
CA ALA A 119 -0.07 1.48 24.19
C ALA A 119 0.75 2.70 24.62
N ASP A 120 2.06 2.54 24.76
CA ASP A 120 2.98 3.61 25.18
C ASP A 120 3.30 4.56 24.03
N LEU A 121 3.36 4.04 22.80
CA LEU A 121 3.56 4.79 21.56
C LEU A 121 2.68 4.26 20.45
N ILE A 122 2.10 5.16 19.67
CA ILE A 122 1.32 4.87 18.49
C ILE A 122 2.07 5.37 17.26
N LEU A 123 2.27 4.51 16.28
CA LEU A 123 2.77 4.89 14.95
C LEU A 123 1.61 4.97 13.98
N SER A 124 1.63 5.97 13.12
CA SER A 124 0.71 6.09 12.00
C SER A 124 1.47 6.46 10.72
N VAL A 125 0.86 6.22 9.56
CA VAL A 125 1.56 6.30 8.26
C VAL A 125 1.38 7.64 7.56
N SER A 126 0.61 8.58 8.15
CA SER A 126 0.38 9.89 7.56
C SER A 126 -0.09 10.91 8.60
N ALA A 127 0.16 12.19 8.37
CA ALA A 127 -0.25 13.27 9.26
C ALA A 127 -1.77 13.33 9.51
N PRO A 128 -2.67 13.19 8.50
CA PRO A 128 -4.10 13.13 8.73
C PRO A 128 -4.52 11.97 9.64
N LEU A 129 -3.93 10.78 9.45
CA LEU A 129 -4.23 9.65 10.33
C LEU A 129 -3.69 9.84 11.75
N VAL A 130 -2.58 10.56 11.92
CA VAL A 130 -2.09 10.96 13.26
C VAL A 130 -3.15 11.80 13.97
N GLU A 131 -3.70 12.81 13.29
CA GLU A 131 -4.73 13.66 13.87
C GLU A 131 -6.03 12.90 14.18
N ASP A 132 -6.45 12.02 13.26
CA ASP A 132 -7.60 11.15 13.49
C ASP A 132 -7.41 10.24 14.72
N PHE A 133 -6.24 9.62 14.88
CA PHE A 133 -5.97 8.79 16.05
C PHE A 133 -5.86 9.60 17.34
N LYS A 134 -5.31 10.81 17.31
CA LYS A 134 -5.34 11.71 18.46
C LYS A 134 -6.77 12.01 18.89
N GLN A 135 -7.66 12.35 17.95
CA GLN A 135 -9.07 12.62 18.22
C GLN A 135 -9.81 11.37 18.74
N ILE A 136 -9.63 10.21 18.09
CA ILE A 136 -10.22 8.93 18.54
C ILE A 136 -9.77 8.58 19.95
N GLY A 137 -8.52 8.86 20.28
CA GLY A 137 -7.90 8.64 21.60
C GLY A 137 -8.28 9.67 22.66
N GLY A 138 -9.01 10.72 22.33
CA GLY A 138 -9.41 11.78 23.27
C GLY A 138 -8.34 12.83 23.53
N GLY A 139 -7.55 13.19 22.52
CA GLY A 139 -6.51 14.22 22.60
C GLY A 139 -5.16 13.70 23.11
N ILE A 140 -4.81 12.47 22.79
CA ILE A 140 -3.52 11.87 23.20
C ILE A 140 -2.36 12.42 22.35
N ASP A 141 -1.18 12.63 22.96
CA ASP A 141 0.00 13.17 22.30
C ASP A 141 1.03 12.11 21.85
N LYS A 142 0.81 10.86 22.21
CA LYS A 142 1.71 9.73 21.91
C LYS A 142 1.48 9.09 20.55
N VAL A 143 1.03 9.85 19.56
CA VAL A 143 0.87 9.42 18.17
C VAL A 143 1.87 10.16 17.31
N ILE A 144 2.75 9.41 16.62
CA ILE A 144 3.74 9.98 15.72
C ILE A 144 3.59 9.42 14.31
N GLU A 145 4.03 10.21 13.34
CA GLU A 145 4.06 9.80 11.95
C GLU A 145 5.36 9.07 11.63
N ILE A 146 5.23 7.80 11.20
CA ILE A 146 6.28 6.99 10.57
C ILE A 146 5.69 6.44 9.27
N THR A 147 5.98 7.10 8.15
CA THR A 147 5.40 6.75 6.85
C THR A 147 5.85 5.37 6.37
N ASN A 148 5.16 4.85 5.35
CA ASN A 148 5.73 3.80 4.51
C ASN A 148 6.97 4.33 3.78
N GLY A 149 7.79 3.44 3.25
CA GLY A 149 9.00 3.85 2.54
C GLY A 149 9.53 2.75 1.62
N TYR A 150 10.47 3.12 0.77
CA TYR A 150 11.24 2.19 -0.06
C TYR A 150 12.45 1.64 0.72
N ASP A 151 12.99 0.49 0.30
CA ASP A 151 14.09 -0.22 0.97
C ASP A 151 15.19 -0.71 0.02
N TYR A 152 15.29 -0.11 -1.15
CA TYR A 152 16.38 -0.36 -2.10
C TYR A 152 17.14 0.94 -2.41
N GLU A 153 18.26 0.82 -3.11
CA GLU A 153 19.07 1.99 -3.48
C GLU A 153 18.36 2.87 -4.50
N GLU A 154 18.47 4.19 -4.32
CA GLU A 154 17.92 5.17 -5.23
C GLU A 154 18.56 5.04 -6.61
N VAL A 155 17.75 5.04 -7.65
CA VAL A 155 18.22 4.98 -9.04
C VAL A 155 18.16 6.37 -9.65
N HIS A 156 19.32 6.97 -9.82
CA HIS A 156 19.45 8.32 -10.37
C HIS A 156 19.58 8.32 -11.90
N ASP A 157 20.04 7.23 -12.48
CA ASP A 157 20.19 7.09 -13.92
C ASP A 157 18.84 7.10 -14.64
N VAL A 158 18.79 7.80 -15.78
CA VAL A 158 17.58 7.87 -16.61
C VAL A 158 17.79 7.03 -17.85
N SER A 159 16.89 6.09 -18.08
CA SER A 159 16.78 5.33 -19.31
C SER A 159 15.43 5.60 -19.97
N PHE A 160 15.42 5.66 -21.30
CA PHE A 160 14.21 5.83 -22.10
C PHE A 160 14.02 4.63 -22.98
N GLN A 161 12.81 4.09 -23.01
CA GLN A 161 12.48 2.95 -23.87
C GLN A 161 12.40 3.38 -25.34
N PRO A 162 12.65 2.47 -26.30
CA PRO A 162 12.47 2.76 -27.72
C PRO A 162 11.03 3.13 -28.08
N VAL A 163 10.07 2.59 -27.36
CA VAL A 163 8.62 2.84 -27.48
C VAL A 163 8.11 3.36 -26.15
N TYR A 164 7.35 4.46 -26.19
CA TYR A 164 6.79 5.05 -24.98
C TYR A 164 6.01 4.03 -24.15
N THR A 165 6.47 3.77 -22.95
CA THR A 165 5.94 2.70 -22.09
C THR A 165 5.56 3.24 -20.72
N MET A 166 4.30 3.03 -20.33
CA MET A 166 3.79 3.33 -19.00
C MET A 166 3.56 2.05 -18.21
N ALA A 167 3.71 2.09 -16.89
CA ALA A 167 3.43 0.93 -16.06
C ALA A 167 2.62 1.26 -14.79
N PHE A 168 1.78 0.30 -14.40
CA PHE A 168 1.15 0.22 -13.09
C PHE A 168 1.54 -1.10 -12.43
N ILE A 169 2.03 -1.04 -11.19
CA ILE A 169 2.41 -2.23 -10.41
C ILE A 169 1.40 -2.44 -9.28
N GLY A 170 0.75 -3.60 -9.26
CA GLY A 170 -0.19 -4.00 -8.22
C GLY A 170 -1.53 -4.50 -8.76
N HIS A 171 -2.52 -4.58 -7.88
CA HIS A 171 -3.87 -5.02 -8.23
C HIS A 171 -4.83 -3.86 -8.32
N PHE A 172 -5.75 -3.94 -9.26
CA PHE A 172 -6.98 -3.15 -9.29
C PHE A 172 -8.04 -3.87 -8.44
N TYR A 173 -8.67 -3.16 -7.52
CA TYR A 173 -9.71 -3.71 -6.63
C TYR A 173 -10.64 -2.61 -6.13
N ASN A 174 -11.91 -2.96 -5.92
CA ASN A 174 -12.96 -2.03 -5.47
C ASN A 174 -13.05 -0.80 -6.40
N SER A 175 -12.82 0.38 -5.85
CA SER A 175 -12.82 1.67 -6.57
C SER A 175 -11.50 1.99 -7.27
N ILE A 176 -10.45 1.22 -7.06
CA ILE A 176 -9.18 1.40 -7.77
C ILE A 176 -9.32 0.66 -9.10
N THR A 177 -9.64 1.39 -10.18
CA THR A 177 -9.81 0.84 -11.53
C THR A 177 -8.96 1.63 -12.54
N PRO A 178 -8.58 1.03 -13.68
CA PRO A 178 -7.83 1.74 -14.71
C PRO A 178 -8.71 2.58 -15.65
N ASP A 179 -10.03 2.60 -15.47
CA ASP A 179 -10.99 3.06 -16.47
C ASP A 179 -10.73 4.49 -16.95
N LYS A 180 -10.42 5.40 -16.03
CA LYS A 180 -10.13 6.80 -16.36
C LYS A 180 -8.82 6.94 -17.15
N TRP A 181 -7.80 6.22 -16.73
CA TRP A 181 -6.52 6.17 -17.44
C TRP A 181 -6.67 5.58 -18.84
N PHE A 182 -7.32 4.42 -18.94
CA PHE A 182 -7.53 3.74 -20.21
C PHE A 182 -8.41 4.55 -21.16
N GLY A 183 -9.46 5.20 -20.66
CA GLY A 183 -10.31 6.08 -21.46
C GLY A 183 -9.52 7.23 -22.06
N ALA A 184 -8.81 8.00 -21.25
CA ALA A 184 -8.00 9.12 -21.70
C ALA A 184 -6.89 8.69 -22.68
N PHE A 185 -6.21 7.57 -22.40
CA PHE A 185 -5.20 7.02 -23.29
C PHE A 185 -5.79 6.59 -24.63
N SER A 186 -6.96 5.93 -24.63
CA SER A 186 -7.71 5.49 -25.81
C SER A 186 -8.07 6.67 -26.73
N GLU A 187 -8.55 7.76 -26.15
CA GLU A 187 -8.88 8.98 -26.90
C GLU A 187 -7.61 9.60 -27.52
N LEU A 188 -6.53 9.74 -26.76
CA LEU A 188 -5.28 10.31 -27.26
C LEU A 188 -4.63 9.48 -28.40
N VAL A 189 -4.76 8.16 -28.35
CA VAL A 189 -4.33 7.28 -29.46
C VAL A 189 -5.23 7.47 -30.69
N ALA A 190 -6.55 7.56 -30.49
CA ALA A 190 -7.48 7.78 -31.58
C ALA A 190 -7.31 9.17 -32.25
N GLU A 191 -6.97 10.17 -31.46
CA GLU A 191 -6.65 11.54 -31.93
C GLU A 191 -5.26 11.65 -32.60
N GLY A 192 -4.43 10.59 -32.53
CA GLY A 192 -3.05 10.60 -33.00
C GLY A 192 -2.09 11.47 -32.14
N ALA A 193 -2.53 11.88 -30.97
CA ALA A 193 -1.73 12.67 -30.02
C ALA A 193 -0.71 11.82 -29.26
N LEU A 194 -0.99 10.52 -29.07
CA LEU A 194 -0.03 9.51 -28.65
C LEU A 194 0.26 8.53 -29.81
N PRO A 195 1.51 8.02 -29.94
CA PRO A 195 1.83 6.99 -30.92
C PRO A 195 0.97 5.73 -30.73
N SER A 196 0.54 5.15 -31.82
CA SER A 196 -0.30 3.94 -31.83
C SER A 196 0.40 2.69 -31.26
N ASP A 197 1.73 2.69 -31.19
CA ASP A 197 2.56 1.63 -30.61
C ASP A 197 2.92 1.85 -29.13
N SER A 198 2.49 2.98 -28.52
CA SER A 198 2.69 3.25 -27.08
C SER A 198 2.16 2.09 -26.22
N ARG A 199 2.81 1.78 -25.10
CA ARG A 199 2.56 0.60 -24.29
C ARG A 199 2.09 0.91 -22.88
N ILE A 200 1.18 0.08 -22.38
CA ILE A 200 0.73 0.04 -21.00
C ILE A 200 1.07 -1.33 -20.42
N LEU A 201 1.91 -1.36 -19.39
CA LEU A 201 2.26 -2.57 -18.64
C LEU A 201 1.48 -2.61 -17.32
N ILE A 202 0.69 -3.64 -17.12
CA ILE A 202 -0.02 -3.89 -15.85
C ILE A 202 0.65 -5.08 -15.18
N ILE A 203 1.40 -4.84 -14.12
CA ILE A 203 2.23 -5.84 -13.44
C ILE A 203 1.58 -6.24 -12.12
N GLY A 204 1.31 -7.53 -11.94
CA GLY A 204 0.77 -8.09 -10.71
C GLY A 204 -0.75 -8.20 -10.66
N ASN A 205 -1.49 -7.58 -11.58
CA ASN A 205 -2.94 -7.73 -11.63
C ASN A 205 -3.32 -9.09 -12.23
N THR A 206 -4.21 -9.81 -11.54
CA THR A 206 -4.68 -11.13 -11.97
C THR A 206 -6.14 -11.14 -12.41
N SER A 207 -6.86 -10.04 -12.20
CA SER A 207 -8.24 -9.89 -12.62
C SER A 207 -8.34 -9.46 -14.09
N PRO A 208 -9.38 -9.88 -14.81
CA PRO A 208 -9.66 -9.34 -16.13
C PRO A 208 -9.84 -7.83 -16.08
N LEU A 209 -9.35 -7.12 -17.09
CA LEU A 209 -9.48 -5.67 -17.25
C LEU A 209 -10.44 -5.36 -18.40
N ALA A 210 -11.29 -4.36 -18.20
CA ALA A 210 -12.08 -3.76 -19.26
C ALA A 210 -11.17 -2.81 -20.07
N VAL A 211 -10.66 -3.30 -21.20
CA VAL A 211 -9.77 -2.51 -22.07
C VAL A 211 -10.56 -2.06 -23.29
N PRO A 212 -10.60 -0.74 -23.61
CA PRO A 212 -11.16 -0.23 -24.84
C PRO A 212 -10.58 -0.93 -26.09
N GLU A 213 -11.42 -1.21 -27.09
CA GLU A 213 -11.05 -2.05 -28.24
C GLU A 213 -9.85 -1.51 -29.02
N ASN A 214 -9.82 -0.19 -29.26
CA ASN A 214 -8.79 0.48 -30.04
C ASN A 214 -7.39 0.49 -29.38
N ILE A 215 -7.30 0.22 -28.06
CA ILE A 215 -6.02 0.12 -27.35
C ILE A 215 -5.73 -1.27 -26.81
N ARG A 216 -6.49 -2.28 -27.19
CA ARG A 216 -6.30 -3.64 -26.68
C ARG A 216 -4.90 -4.18 -26.96
N GLN A 217 -4.33 -3.84 -28.10
CA GLN A 217 -2.98 -4.21 -28.50
C GLN A 217 -1.88 -3.48 -27.72
N ASN A 218 -2.20 -2.39 -27.05
CA ASN A 218 -1.28 -1.56 -26.29
C ASN A 218 -1.14 -2.02 -24.82
N VAL A 219 -2.10 -2.82 -24.31
CA VAL A 219 -2.17 -3.20 -22.89
C VAL A 219 -1.63 -4.62 -22.69
N PHE A 220 -0.52 -4.69 -21.96
CA PHE A 220 0.17 -5.94 -21.63
C PHE A 220 0.01 -6.24 -20.15
N GLN A 221 -0.60 -7.38 -19.81
CA GLN A 221 -0.81 -7.80 -18.44
C GLN A 221 0.20 -8.88 -18.06
N ILE A 222 1.06 -8.56 -17.08
CA ILE A 222 2.08 -9.44 -16.52
C ILE A 222 1.55 -9.97 -15.19
N ARG A 223 1.68 -11.27 -14.96
CA ARG A 223 1.28 -11.91 -13.70
C ARG A 223 2.09 -11.35 -12.52
N GLN A 224 1.67 -11.70 -11.32
CA GLN A 224 2.38 -11.35 -10.10
C GLN A 224 3.83 -11.84 -10.16
N VAL A 225 4.75 -10.95 -9.90
CA VAL A 225 6.19 -11.16 -9.78
C VAL A 225 6.63 -10.87 -8.34
N ASP A 226 7.84 -11.22 -7.97
CA ASP A 226 8.40 -10.80 -6.68
C ASP A 226 8.69 -9.28 -6.67
N HIS A 227 9.06 -8.76 -5.49
CA HIS A 227 9.26 -7.33 -5.31
C HIS A 227 10.43 -6.80 -6.14
N ASP A 228 11.56 -7.50 -6.13
CA ASP A 228 12.77 -7.08 -6.84
C ASP A 228 12.55 -7.04 -8.35
N GLU A 229 11.84 -8.04 -8.88
CA GLU A 229 11.44 -8.07 -10.28
C GLU A 229 10.47 -6.94 -10.63
N ALA A 230 9.54 -6.60 -9.70
CA ALA A 230 8.64 -5.48 -9.89
C ALA A 230 9.39 -4.14 -9.97
N ILE A 231 10.40 -3.93 -9.10
CA ILE A 231 11.27 -2.76 -9.15
C ILE A 231 12.05 -2.72 -10.46
N ARG A 232 12.69 -3.84 -10.85
CA ARG A 232 13.42 -3.90 -12.12
C ARG A 232 12.54 -3.55 -13.31
N LYS A 233 11.31 -4.08 -13.36
CA LYS A 233 10.33 -3.75 -14.41
C LYS A 233 9.89 -2.29 -14.37
N SER A 234 9.82 -1.66 -13.20
CA SER A 234 9.52 -0.23 -13.12
C SER A 234 10.62 0.64 -13.77
N LEU A 235 11.87 0.22 -13.67
CA LEU A 235 12.99 0.90 -14.32
C LEU A 235 13.00 0.73 -15.85
N GLU A 236 12.40 -0.34 -16.36
CA GLU A 236 12.23 -0.63 -17.79
C GLU A 236 11.02 0.12 -18.42
N THR A 237 10.51 1.17 -17.79
CA THR A 237 9.39 1.99 -18.29
C THR A 237 9.75 3.46 -18.36
N ASP A 238 8.88 4.27 -18.92
CA ASP A 238 9.10 5.72 -19.07
C ASP A 238 8.22 6.53 -18.12
N THR A 239 7.10 5.99 -17.69
CA THR A 239 6.18 6.63 -16.75
C THR A 239 5.56 5.59 -15.83
N LEU A 240 5.56 5.86 -14.54
CA LEU A 240 4.91 5.02 -13.53
C LEU A 240 3.55 5.63 -13.15
N VAL A 241 2.49 4.83 -13.18
CA VAL A 241 1.13 5.31 -12.93
C VAL A 241 0.65 4.86 -11.56
N VAL A 242 0.10 5.79 -10.81
CA VAL A 242 -0.63 5.54 -9.55
C VAL A 242 -2.09 5.90 -9.78
N VAL A 243 -3.00 4.99 -9.42
CA VAL A 243 -4.43 5.27 -9.38
C VAL A 243 -4.88 5.23 -7.93
N HIS A 244 -5.43 6.33 -7.45
CA HIS A 244 -5.93 6.47 -6.08
C HIS A 244 -7.30 7.17 -6.12
N PRO A 245 -8.40 6.45 -5.84
CA PRO A 245 -9.74 7.00 -6.07
C PRO A 245 -10.06 8.14 -5.10
N LYS A 246 -10.79 9.12 -5.58
CA LYS A 246 -11.32 10.22 -4.79
C LYS A 246 -12.13 9.72 -3.59
N GLY A 247 -11.98 10.38 -2.46
CA GLY A 247 -12.67 10.02 -1.20
C GLY A 247 -11.91 9.06 -0.30
N ARG A 248 -10.75 8.53 -0.70
CA ARG A 248 -9.83 7.79 0.16
C ARG A 248 -8.66 8.69 0.59
N LYS A 249 -8.98 9.81 1.22
CA LYS A 249 -7.99 10.81 1.65
C LYS A 249 -7.11 10.35 2.80
N GLY A 250 -5.93 10.92 2.88
CA GLY A 250 -5.03 10.75 4.02
C GLY A 250 -4.24 9.46 4.05
N VAL A 251 -4.25 8.65 3.00
CA VAL A 251 -3.56 7.35 2.94
C VAL A 251 -2.65 7.26 1.73
N TYR A 252 -1.37 6.99 1.96
CA TYR A 252 -0.45 6.67 0.89
C TYR A 252 -0.60 5.23 0.40
N THR A 253 -0.39 5.01 -0.89
CA THR A 253 -0.17 3.66 -1.43
C THR A 253 1.31 3.29 -1.33
N GLY A 254 1.62 2.06 -0.87
CA GLY A 254 3.00 1.60 -0.68
C GLY A 254 3.87 1.70 -1.93
N LYS A 255 3.30 1.40 -3.12
CA LYS A 255 4.01 1.49 -4.41
C LYS A 255 4.52 2.90 -4.76
N LEU A 256 3.88 3.96 -4.22
CA LEU A 256 4.30 5.34 -4.47
C LEU A 256 5.71 5.58 -3.95
N PHE A 257 6.04 5.03 -2.79
CA PHE A 257 7.38 5.15 -2.22
C PHE A 257 8.42 4.39 -3.06
N ASP A 258 8.07 3.19 -3.55
CA ASP A 258 8.95 2.47 -4.48
C ASP A 258 9.19 3.29 -5.76
N TYR A 259 8.16 3.94 -6.29
CA TYR A 259 8.30 4.80 -7.49
C TYR A 259 9.13 6.05 -7.22
N LEU A 260 9.09 6.61 -6.02
CA LEU A 260 9.92 7.76 -5.65
C LEU A 260 11.41 7.46 -5.76
N ALA A 261 11.84 6.26 -5.42
CA ALA A 261 13.25 5.87 -5.49
C ALA A 261 13.74 5.57 -6.92
N THR A 262 12.84 5.50 -7.92
CA THR A 262 13.21 5.45 -9.34
C THR A 262 13.35 6.86 -9.90
N ASN A 263 14.11 7.04 -10.98
CA ASN A 263 14.14 8.32 -11.70
C ASN A 263 13.13 8.37 -12.87
N LYS A 264 11.94 7.79 -12.66
CA LYS A 264 10.85 7.74 -13.65
C LYS A 264 9.76 8.73 -13.29
N PRO A 265 9.24 9.56 -14.20
CA PRO A 265 8.07 10.38 -13.95
C PRO A 265 6.91 9.57 -13.38
N ILE A 266 6.27 10.08 -12.34
CA ILE A 266 5.09 9.47 -11.72
C ILE A 266 3.86 10.26 -12.17
N LEU A 267 2.87 9.58 -12.74
CA LEU A 267 1.55 10.14 -12.98
C LEU A 267 0.57 9.57 -11.95
N ALA A 268 0.09 10.40 -11.03
CA ALA A 268 -0.96 10.04 -10.11
C ALA A 268 -2.32 10.54 -10.59
N ILE A 269 -3.23 9.60 -10.85
CA ILE A 269 -4.64 9.90 -11.09
C ILE A 269 -5.33 9.77 -9.74
N CYS A 270 -5.57 10.91 -9.09
CA CYS A 270 -6.00 10.99 -7.69
C CYS A 270 -6.73 12.30 -7.40
N ASP A 271 -7.20 12.47 -6.17
CA ASP A 271 -7.68 13.76 -5.68
C ASP A 271 -6.50 14.76 -5.62
N PRO A 272 -6.57 15.92 -6.30
CA PRO A 272 -5.48 16.90 -6.31
C PRO A 272 -5.23 17.54 -4.94
N ASP A 273 -6.18 17.45 -4.01
CA ASP A 273 -6.10 17.99 -2.66
C ASP A 273 -5.75 16.91 -1.62
N ASP A 274 -5.08 15.83 -2.03
CA ASP A 274 -4.69 14.73 -1.14
C ASP A 274 -3.17 14.58 -1.07
N LEU A 275 -2.70 13.89 -0.03
CA LEU A 275 -1.28 13.63 0.31
C LEU A 275 -0.43 13.16 -0.87
N ILE A 276 -1.00 12.40 -1.80
CA ILE A 276 -0.27 11.91 -2.98
C ILE A 276 0.12 13.08 -3.88
N ALA A 277 -0.79 14.04 -4.06
CA ALA A 277 -0.52 15.23 -4.85
C ALA A 277 0.54 16.12 -4.18
N ASP A 278 0.41 16.33 -2.86
CA ASP A 278 1.38 17.10 -2.09
C ASP A 278 2.77 16.47 -2.14
N LEU A 279 2.85 15.14 -1.96
CA LEU A 279 4.12 14.40 -2.02
C LEU A 279 4.80 14.53 -3.38
N LEU A 280 4.05 14.38 -4.48
CA LEU A 280 4.62 14.53 -5.82
C LEU A 280 5.08 15.96 -6.12
N LYS A 281 4.35 16.96 -5.64
CA LYS A 281 4.71 18.37 -5.74
C LYS A 281 5.97 18.67 -4.92
N GLU A 282 6.02 18.20 -3.68
CA GLU A 282 7.14 18.40 -2.77
C GLU A 282 8.42 17.77 -3.29
N THR A 283 8.34 16.54 -3.76
CA THR A 283 9.48 15.76 -4.28
C THR A 283 9.83 16.07 -5.72
N ARG A 284 8.99 16.82 -6.43
CA ARG A 284 9.09 17.07 -7.88
C ARG A 284 9.21 15.78 -8.69
N ALA A 285 8.59 14.70 -8.21
CA ALA A 285 8.75 13.36 -8.79
C ALA A 285 7.75 13.06 -9.92
N GLY A 286 6.76 13.93 -10.15
CA GLY A 286 5.76 13.67 -11.17
C GLY A 286 4.60 14.67 -11.17
N PHE A 287 3.46 14.20 -11.66
CA PHE A 287 2.28 15.01 -11.93
C PHE A 287 1.03 14.35 -11.34
N THR A 288 0.00 15.17 -11.11
CA THR A 288 -1.30 14.71 -10.65
C THR A 288 -2.40 15.13 -11.63
N ALA A 289 -3.41 14.27 -11.73
CA ALA A 289 -4.62 14.57 -12.49
C ALA A 289 -5.84 14.14 -11.66
N ASP A 290 -6.87 14.99 -11.60
CA ASP A 290 -8.16 14.63 -11.01
C ASP A 290 -8.84 13.54 -11.86
N GLU A 291 -9.20 12.43 -11.26
CA GLU A 291 -9.89 11.33 -11.95
C GLU A 291 -11.26 11.74 -12.54
N THR A 292 -11.83 12.84 -12.08
CA THR A 292 -13.11 13.36 -12.55
C THR A 292 -12.97 14.33 -13.73
N ASP A 293 -11.74 14.81 -14.02
CA ASP A 293 -11.42 15.69 -15.15
C ASP A 293 -10.63 14.94 -16.23
N ASN A 294 -11.36 14.39 -17.22
CA ASN A 294 -10.75 13.63 -18.32
C ASN A 294 -9.72 14.47 -19.11
N GLU A 295 -9.99 15.76 -19.31
CA GLU A 295 -9.05 16.62 -20.04
C GLU A 295 -7.77 16.86 -19.23
N GLN A 296 -7.85 16.94 -17.91
CA GLN A 296 -6.67 17.02 -17.07
C GLN A 296 -5.85 15.72 -17.15
N VAL A 297 -6.52 14.56 -17.13
CA VAL A 297 -5.84 13.27 -17.30
C VAL A 297 -5.13 13.22 -18.66
N LYS A 298 -5.80 13.62 -19.75
CA LYS A 298 -5.19 13.70 -21.10
C LYS A 298 -3.98 14.65 -21.12
N ARG A 299 -4.11 15.86 -20.56
CA ARG A 299 -2.99 16.82 -20.50
C ARG A 299 -1.77 16.25 -19.77
N MET A 300 -1.98 15.55 -18.64
CA MET A 300 -0.87 14.98 -17.87
C MET A 300 -0.26 13.77 -18.57
N LEU A 301 -1.04 12.95 -19.26
CA LEU A 301 -0.52 11.88 -20.13
C LEU A 301 0.37 12.46 -21.23
N LEU A 302 -0.06 13.51 -21.90
CA LEU A 302 0.73 14.19 -22.93
C LEU A 302 1.99 14.85 -22.34
N ARG A 303 1.93 15.38 -21.12
CA ARG A 303 3.13 15.91 -20.43
C ARG A 303 4.16 14.80 -20.18
N CYS A 304 3.73 13.64 -19.71
CA CYS A 304 4.60 12.49 -19.52
C CYS A 304 5.18 11.99 -20.86
N TYR A 305 4.37 11.93 -21.89
CA TYR A 305 4.83 11.59 -23.24
C TYR A 305 5.86 12.60 -23.77
N SER A 306 5.64 13.91 -23.57
CA SER A 306 6.59 14.96 -23.96
C SER A 306 7.96 14.79 -23.29
N ILE A 307 8.00 14.41 -22.00
CA ILE A 307 9.23 14.12 -21.26
C ILE A 307 10.00 12.97 -21.93
N TRP A 308 9.31 11.87 -22.25
CA TRP A 308 9.93 10.76 -22.97
C TRP A 308 10.43 11.16 -24.36
N LYS A 309 9.60 11.88 -25.14
CA LYS A 309 9.91 12.30 -26.51
C LYS A 309 11.14 13.22 -26.55
N ASN A 310 11.22 14.15 -25.61
CA ASN A 310 12.31 15.14 -25.54
C ASN A 310 13.50 14.65 -24.70
N LYS A 311 13.45 13.43 -24.13
CA LYS A 311 14.48 12.89 -23.23
C LYS A 311 14.75 13.81 -22.02
N GLU A 312 13.71 14.44 -21.52
CA GLU A 312 13.80 15.33 -20.36
C GLU A 312 14.00 14.52 -19.07
N VAL A 313 14.77 15.08 -18.13
CA VAL A 313 14.94 14.56 -16.78
C VAL A 313 14.22 15.48 -15.81
N LEU A 314 13.34 14.94 -14.97
CA LEU A 314 12.67 15.73 -13.94
C LEU A 314 13.69 16.17 -12.88
N PRO A 315 13.65 17.45 -12.45
CA PRO A 315 14.53 17.98 -11.40
C PRO A 315 14.03 17.56 -10.01
N ARG A 316 14.12 16.27 -9.71
CA ARG A 316 13.65 15.68 -8.44
C ARG A 316 14.40 16.23 -7.25
N ASP A 317 13.69 16.42 -6.15
CA ASP A 317 14.27 16.74 -4.86
C ASP A 317 14.64 15.44 -4.10
N TRP A 318 15.85 14.97 -4.37
CA TRP A 318 16.35 13.70 -3.80
C TRP A 318 16.52 13.76 -2.28
N ASP A 319 16.81 14.93 -1.70
CA ASP A 319 16.91 15.07 -0.25
C ASP A 319 15.56 14.87 0.43
N LYS A 320 14.48 15.37 -0.17
CA LYS A 320 13.12 15.10 0.27
C LYS A 320 12.71 13.65 0.02
N ILE A 321 13.03 13.08 -1.13
CA ILE A 321 12.75 11.67 -1.44
C ILE A 321 13.42 10.76 -0.43
N ARG A 322 14.69 11.02 -0.08
CA ARG A 322 15.48 10.21 0.86
C ARG A 322 14.86 10.13 2.26
N GLN A 323 14.10 11.14 2.67
CA GLN A 323 13.37 11.10 3.93
C GLN A 323 12.35 9.95 3.98
N TYR A 324 11.85 9.50 2.83
CA TYR A 324 10.92 8.38 2.71
C TYR A 324 11.60 7.01 2.51
N SER A 325 12.92 6.90 2.67
CA SER A 325 13.55 5.58 2.76
C SER A 325 13.19 4.90 4.09
N ARG A 326 13.00 3.57 4.09
CA ARG A 326 12.72 2.83 5.34
C ARG A 326 13.84 3.01 6.36
N LYS A 327 15.09 3.14 5.90
CA LYS A 327 16.23 3.44 6.76
C LYS A 327 16.02 4.73 7.53
N ASN A 328 15.62 5.81 6.87
CA ASN A 328 15.39 7.10 7.51
C ASN A 328 14.13 7.08 8.39
N GLN A 329 13.06 6.41 7.97
CA GLN A 329 11.87 6.24 8.80
C GLN A 329 12.16 5.48 10.09
N VAL A 330 12.98 4.42 10.04
CA VAL A 330 13.44 3.70 11.23
C VAL A 330 14.37 4.57 12.08
N GLY A 331 15.26 5.36 11.45
CA GLY A 331 16.11 6.34 12.15
C GLY A 331 15.29 7.32 12.98
N ARG A 332 14.26 7.94 12.39
CA ARG A 332 13.34 8.85 13.11
C ARG A 332 12.64 8.17 14.29
N LEU A 333 12.20 6.91 14.12
CA LEU A 333 11.63 6.16 15.24
C LEU A 333 12.64 5.92 16.36
N LEU A 334 13.88 5.53 16.02
CA LEU A 334 14.93 5.28 17.01
C LEU A 334 15.34 6.57 17.74
N GLU A 335 15.45 7.69 17.05
CA GLU A 335 15.70 9.01 17.65
C GLU A 335 14.59 9.40 18.63
N TYR A 336 13.33 9.21 18.23
CA TYR A 336 12.19 9.45 19.12
C TYR A 336 12.26 8.57 20.37
N LEU A 337 12.53 7.27 20.21
CA LEU A 337 12.64 6.33 21.33
C LEU A 337 13.81 6.65 22.25
N ALA A 338 14.95 7.10 21.71
CA ALA A 338 16.12 7.49 22.52
C ALA A 338 15.82 8.68 23.43
N GLY A 339 14.88 9.55 23.03
CA GLY A 339 14.41 10.68 23.83
C GLY A 339 13.38 10.33 24.92
N GLN A 340 12.85 9.08 24.92
CA GLN A 340 11.81 8.69 25.89
C GLN A 340 12.41 8.24 27.23
N GLU A 341 12.12 8.97 28.31
CA GLU A 341 12.57 8.58 29.67
C GLU A 341 11.93 7.27 30.16
N ALA A 342 10.72 6.95 29.70
CA ALA A 342 10.01 5.74 30.08
C ALA A 342 10.75 4.45 29.66
N LEU A 343 11.56 4.47 28.60
CA LEU A 343 12.39 3.32 28.20
C LEU A 343 13.56 3.06 29.16
N LYS A 344 13.98 4.08 29.92
CA LYS A 344 15.08 3.95 30.90
C LYS A 344 14.64 3.25 32.21
N GLN A 345 13.31 3.07 32.40
CA GLN A 345 12.71 2.48 33.61
C GLN A 345 12.30 1.01 33.44
N HIS A 346 12.39 0.46 32.24
CA HIS A 346 12.08 -0.94 31.90
C HIS A 346 13.36 -1.72 31.60
#